data_299dd7e9bc18a265a80fbc6117f81ef1
#
_entry.id   299dd7e9bc18a265a80fbc6117f81ef1
#
_cell.length_a   1.000
_cell.length_b   1.000
_cell.length_c   1.000
_cell.angle_alpha   90.00
_cell.angle_beta   90.00
_cell.angle_gamma   90.00
#
_symmetry.space_group_name_H-M   'P 1'
#
loop_
_entity.id
_entity.type
_entity.pdbx_description
1 polymer ?
#
loop_
_entity_poly.entity_id
_entity_poly.type
_entity_poly.pdbx_seq_one_letter_code
_entity_poly.pdbx_strand_id
1 'polypeptide(L)'
;MHMNEFNDDQSPASESLKHLAEAYGVSTEYWDYHGNLASPSGATLKAVLTALGVSARTDEEIERSLREVEDAPWRQTLAPTVVTRGGVESTVPLYVPDGAKVRVRVELEDGGVRELTQTEDWTVPREVDGVKRGRASFILGTDLPLGWHRLIAEVSPGSGQSAPQGAHAAAPADGEAETVTVTSALAVTPNHLDLPKALGERGWGVMTQLYSIRSRGSWGTGDTDDLTELASFLGDQGADFLLINPLHAAEPVAPMTPSPYLPVTRRFVNPLYIRPENIPEVARLSGPK
;
A
#
# COMPACT_ATOMS: atom_id res chain seq x y z
N MET A 1 -6.98 32.69 -24.59
CA MET A 1 -7.18 32.59 -23.14
C MET A 1 -8.66 32.32 -22.91
N HIS A 2 -9.06 31.05 -23.09
CA HIS A 2 -10.41 30.58 -22.83
C HIS A 2 -10.42 30.02 -21.43
N MET A 3 -10.89 30.81 -20.47
CA MET A 3 -11.28 30.32 -19.15
C MET A 3 -12.65 29.68 -19.30
N ASN A 4 -12.67 28.44 -18.98
CA ASN A 4 -13.66 27.46 -19.23
C ASN A 4 -14.91 27.65 -18.40
N GLU A 5 -16.03 27.52 -19.03
CA GLU A 5 -17.34 27.28 -18.46
C GLU A 5 -17.32 25.93 -17.71
N PHE A 6 -16.84 25.90 -16.48
CA PHE A 6 -17.35 24.96 -15.52
C PHE A 6 -18.74 25.47 -15.15
N ASN A 7 -19.74 24.99 -15.88
CA ASN A 7 -21.11 25.09 -15.47
C ASN A 7 -21.21 24.30 -14.17
N ASP A 8 -21.15 25.02 -13.08
CA ASP A 8 -21.17 24.48 -11.72
C ASP A 8 -22.60 24.00 -11.45
N ASP A 9 -22.93 22.81 -11.97
CA ASP A 9 -24.18 22.16 -11.70
C ASP A 9 -24.20 21.81 -10.21
N GLN A 10 -24.75 22.71 -9.42
CA GLN A 10 -24.91 22.61 -7.96
C GLN A 10 -25.97 21.55 -7.55
N SER A 11 -26.47 20.78 -8.50
CA SER A 11 -27.45 19.73 -8.23
C SER A 11 -26.90 18.70 -7.23
N PRO A 12 -27.70 18.32 -6.23
CA PRO A 12 -27.30 17.26 -5.29
C PRO A 12 -26.98 15.96 -6.05
N ALA A 13 -25.98 15.23 -5.56
CA ALA A 13 -25.64 13.92 -6.10
C ALA A 13 -26.78 12.93 -5.83
N SER A 14 -27.07 12.07 -6.81
CA SER A 14 -27.96 10.92 -6.61
C SER A 14 -27.38 9.93 -5.59
N GLU A 15 -28.23 9.16 -4.92
CA GLU A 15 -27.77 8.17 -3.94
C GLU A 15 -26.86 7.10 -4.58
N SER A 16 -27.14 6.68 -5.80
CA SER A 16 -26.28 5.74 -6.55
C SER A 16 -24.90 6.35 -6.82
N LEU A 17 -24.81 7.64 -7.15
CA LEU A 17 -23.55 8.33 -7.37
C LEU A 17 -22.77 8.49 -6.05
N LYS A 18 -23.43 8.79 -4.95
CA LYS A 18 -22.80 8.83 -3.61
C LYS A 18 -22.24 7.46 -3.25
N HIS A 19 -23.04 6.41 -3.40
CA HIS A 19 -22.60 5.03 -3.13
C HIS A 19 -21.39 4.66 -3.98
N LEU A 20 -21.38 5.01 -5.27
CA LEU A 20 -20.21 4.79 -6.12
C LEU A 20 -18.99 5.57 -5.63
N ALA A 21 -19.15 6.84 -5.26
CA ALA A 21 -18.08 7.67 -4.73
C ALA A 21 -17.48 7.06 -3.45
N GLU A 22 -18.30 6.65 -2.51
CA GLU A 22 -17.89 5.99 -1.26
C GLU A 22 -17.15 4.68 -1.52
N ALA A 23 -17.63 3.88 -2.48
CA ALA A 23 -16.98 2.63 -2.86
C ALA A 23 -15.54 2.84 -3.43
N TYR A 24 -15.27 4.01 -3.99
CA TYR A 24 -13.93 4.44 -4.42
C TYR A 24 -13.20 5.31 -3.39
N GLY A 25 -13.70 5.38 -2.14
CA GLY A 25 -13.06 6.13 -1.06
C GLY A 25 -13.19 7.65 -1.16
N VAL A 26 -14.13 8.15 -1.97
CA VAL A 26 -14.43 9.58 -2.11
C VAL A 26 -15.49 9.96 -1.09
N SER A 27 -15.17 10.93 -0.22
CA SER A 27 -16.12 11.43 0.76
C SER A 27 -17.30 12.15 0.10
N THR A 28 -18.50 11.82 0.51
CA THR A 28 -19.75 12.45 0.05
C THR A 28 -20.24 13.55 0.98
N GLU A 29 -19.59 13.67 2.15
CA GLU A 29 -19.83 14.73 3.13
C GLU A 29 -18.51 15.10 3.81
N TYR A 30 -18.37 16.37 4.19
CA TYR A 30 -17.21 16.86 4.94
C TYR A 30 -17.59 18.10 5.77
N TRP A 31 -16.84 18.33 6.83
CA TRP A 31 -16.96 19.57 7.61
C TRP A 31 -16.09 20.65 6.99
N ASP A 32 -16.71 21.79 6.66
CA ASP A 32 -15.99 22.93 6.10
C ASP A 32 -15.16 23.66 7.18
N TYR A 33 -14.38 24.64 6.76
CA TYR A 33 -13.55 25.46 7.67
C TYR A 33 -14.38 26.21 8.73
N HIS A 34 -15.66 26.47 8.47
CA HIS A 34 -16.57 27.16 9.39
C HIS A 34 -17.32 26.21 10.32
N GLY A 35 -17.08 24.89 10.21
CA GLY A 35 -17.75 23.87 11.00
C GLY A 35 -19.17 23.54 10.51
N ASN A 36 -19.48 23.81 9.25
CA ASN A 36 -20.73 23.38 8.64
C ASN A 36 -20.52 22.06 7.90
N LEU A 37 -21.52 21.18 7.97
CA LEU A 37 -21.52 19.97 7.14
C LEU A 37 -21.85 20.36 5.70
N ALA A 38 -20.96 20.01 4.77
CA ALA A 38 -21.08 20.29 3.35
C ALA A 38 -21.03 18.98 2.54
N SER A 39 -21.69 18.97 1.39
CA SER A 39 -21.69 17.85 0.46
C SER A 39 -21.22 18.34 -0.91
N PRO A 40 -20.31 17.60 -1.57
CA PRO A 40 -19.95 17.90 -2.97
C PRO A 40 -21.14 17.81 -3.90
N SER A 41 -21.17 18.64 -4.94
CA SER A 41 -22.19 18.52 -6.00
C SER A 41 -22.05 17.23 -6.79
N GLY A 42 -23.12 16.80 -7.46
CA GLY A 42 -23.08 15.66 -8.36
C GLY A 42 -22.02 15.83 -9.48
N ALA A 43 -21.84 17.04 -9.99
CA ALA A 43 -20.81 17.35 -10.97
C ALA A 43 -19.40 17.16 -10.41
N THR A 44 -19.15 17.58 -9.17
CA THR A 44 -17.87 17.39 -8.47
C THR A 44 -17.55 15.90 -8.30
N LEU A 45 -18.49 15.10 -7.80
CA LEU A 45 -18.29 13.66 -7.62
C LEU A 45 -18.01 12.96 -8.94
N LYS A 46 -18.73 13.28 -10.01
CA LYS A 46 -18.48 12.74 -11.37
C LYS A 46 -17.09 13.12 -11.88
N ALA A 47 -16.65 14.36 -11.66
CA ALA A 47 -15.32 14.80 -12.06
C ALA A 47 -14.21 14.05 -11.31
N VAL A 48 -14.34 13.87 -9.99
CA VAL A 48 -13.39 13.09 -9.17
C VAL A 48 -13.35 11.63 -9.61
N LEU A 49 -14.51 10.98 -9.77
CA LEU A 49 -14.58 9.60 -10.25
C LEU A 49 -13.94 9.44 -11.63
N THR A 50 -14.19 10.39 -12.55
CA THR A 50 -13.55 10.40 -13.88
C THR A 50 -12.03 10.50 -13.76
N ALA A 51 -11.52 11.35 -12.86
CA ALA A 51 -10.08 11.48 -12.61
C ALA A 51 -9.48 10.19 -12.01
N LEU A 52 -10.26 9.38 -11.29
CA LEU A 52 -9.91 8.04 -10.81
C LEU A 52 -10.06 6.95 -11.90
N GLY A 53 -10.47 7.32 -13.11
CA GLY A 53 -10.67 6.37 -14.22
C GLY A 53 -12.01 5.64 -14.16
N VAL A 54 -12.97 6.12 -13.35
CA VAL A 54 -14.28 5.50 -13.15
C VAL A 54 -15.33 6.16 -14.02
N SER A 55 -16.08 5.38 -14.79
CA SER A 55 -17.20 5.87 -15.62
C SER A 55 -18.42 6.16 -14.74
N ALA A 56 -18.86 7.43 -14.72
CA ALA A 56 -19.99 7.87 -13.89
C ALA A 56 -20.80 9.01 -14.53
N ARG A 57 -20.83 9.10 -15.87
CA ARG A 57 -21.52 10.20 -16.57
C ARG A 57 -23.02 10.03 -16.60
N THR A 58 -23.48 8.78 -16.83
CA THR A 58 -24.90 8.42 -16.87
C THR A 58 -25.24 7.44 -15.76
N ASP A 59 -26.52 7.25 -15.48
CA ASP A 59 -26.99 6.31 -14.45
C ASP A 59 -26.61 4.86 -14.82
N GLU A 60 -26.63 4.50 -16.11
CA GLU A 60 -26.22 3.18 -16.57
C GLU A 60 -24.71 2.96 -16.38
N GLU A 61 -23.89 4.01 -16.55
CA GLU A 61 -22.45 3.94 -16.25
C GLU A 61 -22.22 3.77 -14.75
N ILE A 62 -22.94 4.51 -13.90
CA ILE A 62 -22.87 4.42 -12.45
C ILE A 62 -23.21 2.99 -11.99
N GLU A 63 -24.33 2.44 -12.46
CA GLU A 63 -24.74 1.07 -12.11
C GLU A 63 -23.72 0.02 -12.58
N ARG A 64 -23.13 0.19 -13.76
CA ARG A 64 -22.09 -0.70 -14.26
C ARG A 64 -20.85 -0.63 -13.39
N SER A 65 -20.39 0.57 -13.06
CA SER A 65 -19.21 0.79 -12.21
C SER A 65 -19.45 0.26 -10.79
N LEU A 66 -20.64 0.35 -10.24
CA LEU A 66 -21.01 -0.28 -8.96
C LEU A 66 -20.90 -1.81 -9.04
N ARG A 67 -21.45 -2.43 -10.11
CA ARG A 67 -21.29 -3.88 -10.31
C ARG A 67 -19.81 -4.29 -10.41
N GLU A 68 -18.99 -3.50 -11.11
CA GLU A 68 -17.55 -3.78 -11.21
C GLU A 68 -16.84 -3.74 -9.86
N VAL A 69 -17.19 -2.77 -8.99
CA VAL A 69 -16.66 -2.70 -7.61
C VAL A 69 -17.07 -3.92 -6.81
N GLU A 70 -18.33 -4.32 -6.91
CA GLU A 70 -18.85 -5.49 -6.19
C GLU A 70 -18.22 -6.80 -6.69
N ASP A 71 -17.90 -6.90 -7.99
CA ASP A 71 -17.30 -8.08 -8.60
C ASP A 71 -15.78 -8.13 -8.43
N ALA A 72 -15.13 -6.99 -8.25
CA ALA A 72 -13.67 -6.90 -8.15
C ALA A 72 -13.05 -7.85 -7.11
N PRO A 73 -13.56 -7.97 -5.87
CA PRO A 73 -13.05 -8.93 -4.90
C PRO A 73 -13.19 -10.39 -5.38
N TRP A 74 -14.24 -10.69 -6.11
CA TRP A 74 -14.52 -12.04 -6.57
C TRP A 74 -13.60 -12.50 -7.71
N ARG A 75 -12.93 -11.56 -8.40
CA ARG A 75 -11.95 -11.88 -9.46
C ARG A 75 -10.61 -12.33 -8.90
N GLN A 76 -10.35 -12.09 -7.63
CA GLN A 76 -9.10 -12.45 -6.95
C GLN A 76 -9.35 -13.54 -5.92
N THR A 77 -8.52 -14.57 -5.92
CA THR A 77 -8.64 -15.63 -4.91
C THR A 77 -8.35 -15.09 -3.51
N LEU A 78 -7.33 -14.27 -3.36
CA LEU A 78 -6.94 -13.57 -2.12
C LEU A 78 -6.76 -12.09 -2.40
N ALA A 79 -7.09 -11.24 -1.43
CA ALA A 79 -6.67 -9.85 -1.47
C ALA A 79 -5.13 -9.75 -1.54
N PRO A 80 -4.56 -8.76 -2.25
CA PRO A 80 -3.09 -8.60 -2.37
C PRO A 80 -2.39 -8.47 -1.02
N THR A 81 -3.08 -7.91 -0.04
CA THR A 81 -2.62 -7.77 1.35
C THR A 81 -3.79 -7.94 2.30
N VAL A 82 -3.58 -8.71 3.34
CA VAL A 82 -4.52 -8.87 4.45
C VAL A 82 -3.91 -8.21 5.68
N VAL A 83 -4.71 -7.44 6.42
CA VAL A 83 -4.29 -6.78 7.66
C VAL A 83 -5.18 -7.26 8.79
N THR A 84 -4.57 -7.72 9.88
CA THR A 84 -5.29 -8.09 11.10
C THR A 84 -4.56 -7.53 12.34
N ARG A 85 -5.21 -7.59 13.49
CA ARG A 85 -4.62 -7.16 14.77
C ARG A 85 -4.18 -8.36 15.58
N GLY A 86 -3.02 -8.27 16.20
CA GLY A 86 -2.53 -9.29 17.11
C GLY A 86 -3.45 -9.47 18.31
N GLY A 87 -3.68 -10.72 18.71
CA GLY A 87 -4.57 -11.07 19.80
C GLY A 87 -6.06 -10.98 19.49
N VAL A 88 -6.43 -10.65 18.24
CA VAL A 88 -7.84 -10.55 17.79
C VAL A 88 -8.11 -11.60 16.73
N GLU A 89 -9.11 -12.46 16.97
CA GLU A 89 -9.57 -13.38 15.96
C GLU A 89 -10.26 -12.63 14.82
N SER A 90 -9.91 -12.98 13.60
CA SER A 90 -10.53 -12.43 12.38
C SER A 90 -10.64 -13.52 11.32
N THR A 91 -11.30 -13.22 10.22
CA THR A 91 -11.43 -14.15 9.09
C THR A 91 -10.86 -13.54 7.82
N VAL A 92 -10.28 -14.41 6.99
CA VAL A 92 -9.85 -14.06 5.63
C VAL A 92 -10.74 -14.79 4.63
N PRO A 93 -11.46 -14.04 3.76
CA PRO A 93 -12.24 -14.65 2.69
C PRO A 93 -11.36 -14.98 1.48
N LEU A 94 -11.64 -16.12 0.86
CA LEU A 94 -11.08 -16.52 -0.42
C LEU A 94 -12.21 -16.72 -1.43
N TYR A 95 -12.02 -16.20 -2.62
CA TYR A 95 -12.97 -16.35 -3.72
C TYR A 95 -12.43 -17.34 -4.74
N VAL A 96 -13.07 -18.49 -4.81
CA VAL A 96 -12.61 -19.65 -5.58
C VAL A 96 -13.72 -20.18 -6.49
N PRO A 97 -13.44 -20.99 -7.51
CA PRO A 97 -14.49 -21.68 -8.24
C PRO A 97 -15.41 -22.44 -7.29
N ASP A 98 -16.72 -22.35 -7.50
CA ASP A 98 -17.72 -22.99 -6.64
C ASP A 98 -17.48 -24.50 -6.52
N GLY A 99 -17.34 -25.01 -5.28
CA GLY A 99 -17.01 -26.41 -5.02
C GLY A 99 -15.52 -26.76 -5.06
N ALA A 100 -14.62 -25.81 -5.27
CA ALA A 100 -13.18 -26.05 -5.16
C ALA A 100 -12.78 -26.39 -3.71
N LYS A 101 -11.76 -27.24 -3.57
CA LYS A 101 -11.14 -27.53 -2.27
C LYS A 101 -10.03 -26.53 -2.00
N VAL A 102 -9.98 -26.00 -0.79
CA VAL A 102 -9.02 -24.96 -0.41
C VAL A 102 -8.28 -25.38 0.86
N ARG A 103 -6.96 -25.19 0.86
CA ARG A 103 -6.12 -25.26 2.05
C ARG A 103 -5.39 -23.93 2.20
N VAL A 104 -5.33 -23.40 3.40
CA VAL A 104 -4.66 -22.12 3.67
C VAL A 104 -3.72 -22.27 4.84
N ARG A 105 -2.51 -21.75 4.67
CA ARG A 105 -1.52 -21.65 5.75
C ARG A 105 -0.90 -20.26 5.79
N VAL A 106 -0.39 -19.92 6.96
CA VAL A 106 0.45 -18.73 7.17
C VAL A 106 1.90 -19.20 7.30
N GLU A 107 2.79 -18.65 6.49
CA GLU A 107 4.22 -18.72 6.72
C GLU A 107 4.63 -17.48 7.52
N LEU A 108 5.13 -17.69 8.73
CA LEU A 108 5.54 -16.63 9.63
C LEU A 108 6.88 -16.01 9.19
N GLU A 109 7.13 -14.78 9.61
CA GLU A 109 8.37 -14.04 9.33
C GLU A 109 9.62 -14.77 9.85
N ASP A 110 9.51 -15.53 10.94
CA ASP A 110 10.56 -16.36 11.53
C ASP A 110 10.73 -17.75 10.88
N GLY A 111 9.94 -18.05 9.83
CA GLY A 111 9.93 -19.33 9.12
C GLY A 111 8.98 -20.38 9.69
N GLY A 112 8.26 -20.09 10.77
CA GLY A 112 7.20 -20.96 11.29
C GLY A 112 6.02 -21.08 10.31
N VAL A 113 5.24 -22.16 10.43
CA VAL A 113 4.04 -22.38 9.62
C VAL A 113 2.83 -22.60 10.51
N ARG A 114 1.68 -22.02 10.15
CA ARG A 114 0.38 -22.21 10.80
C ARG A 114 -0.67 -22.57 9.76
N GLU A 115 -1.26 -23.76 9.88
CA GLU A 115 -2.42 -24.12 9.06
C GLU A 115 -3.66 -23.38 9.60
N LEU A 116 -4.49 -22.86 8.68
CA LEU A 116 -5.71 -22.18 9.07
C LEU A 116 -6.92 -23.12 8.99
N THR A 117 -7.86 -22.90 9.88
CA THR A 117 -9.11 -23.64 9.92
C THR A 117 -10.16 -22.93 9.09
N GLN A 118 -10.81 -23.64 8.19
CA GLN A 118 -11.96 -23.13 7.45
C GLN A 118 -13.16 -23.01 8.40
N THR A 119 -13.86 -21.89 8.32
CA THR A 119 -15.13 -21.68 9.01
C THR A 119 -16.31 -21.73 8.04
N GLU A 120 -17.51 -21.86 8.58
CA GLU A 120 -18.74 -21.81 7.79
C GLU A 120 -18.90 -20.43 7.14
N ASP A 121 -19.31 -20.43 5.89
CA ASP A 121 -19.57 -19.23 5.11
C ASP A 121 -20.84 -19.45 4.27
N TRP A 122 -21.87 -18.71 4.57
CA TRP A 122 -23.18 -18.81 3.94
C TRP A 122 -23.37 -17.85 2.76
N THR A 123 -22.27 -17.27 2.27
CA THR A 123 -22.34 -16.37 1.11
C THR A 123 -22.75 -17.15 -0.14
N VAL A 124 -23.80 -16.66 -0.78
CA VAL A 124 -24.30 -17.28 -2.00
C VAL A 124 -23.25 -17.15 -3.10
N PRO A 125 -22.93 -18.27 -3.79
CA PRO A 125 -22.03 -18.21 -4.94
C PRO A 125 -22.54 -17.25 -6.01
N ARG A 126 -21.58 -16.53 -6.65
CA ARG A 126 -21.86 -15.50 -7.65
C ARG A 126 -21.20 -15.86 -8.97
N GLU A 127 -21.87 -15.56 -10.07
CA GLU A 127 -21.26 -15.66 -11.41
C GLU A 127 -20.53 -14.35 -11.72
N VAL A 128 -19.23 -14.45 -11.97
CA VAL A 128 -18.37 -13.33 -12.33
C VAL A 128 -17.52 -13.73 -13.52
N ASP A 129 -17.61 -12.96 -14.60
CA ASP A 129 -16.92 -13.21 -15.88
C ASP A 129 -17.17 -14.63 -16.42
N GLY A 130 -18.40 -15.14 -16.29
CA GLY A 130 -18.79 -16.48 -16.75
C GLY A 130 -18.31 -17.64 -15.88
N VAL A 131 -17.73 -17.35 -14.71
CA VAL A 131 -17.27 -18.35 -13.75
C VAL A 131 -18.10 -18.25 -12.48
N LYS A 132 -18.74 -19.35 -12.08
CA LYS A 132 -19.42 -19.42 -10.78
C LYS A 132 -18.38 -19.54 -9.68
N ARG A 133 -18.34 -18.56 -8.78
CA ARG A 133 -17.40 -18.46 -7.67
C ARG A 133 -18.11 -18.57 -6.33
N GLY A 134 -17.54 -19.36 -5.44
CA GLY A 134 -17.91 -19.42 -4.03
C GLY A 134 -16.93 -18.66 -3.16
N ARG A 135 -17.32 -18.39 -1.92
CA ARG A 135 -16.46 -17.81 -0.90
C ARG A 135 -16.15 -18.84 0.18
N ALA A 136 -14.87 -19.05 0.46
CA ALA A 136 -14.39 -19.87 1.56
C ALA A 136 -13.70 -18.96 2.57
N SER A 137 -14.11 -19.02 3.84
CA SER A 137 -13.55 -18.18 4.92
C SER A 137 -12.69 -18.99 5.86
N PHE A 138 -11.53 -18.46 6.24
CA PHE A 138 -10.56 -19.08 7.12
C PHE A 138 -10.28 -18.21 8.34
N ILE A 139 -10.11 -18.84 9.51
CA ILE A 139 -9.87 -18.15 10.77
C ILE A 139 -8.39 -17.79 10.89
N LEU A 140 -8.12 -16.51 11.11
CA LEU A 140 -6.85 -16.00 11.60
C LEU A 140 -6.91 -15.96 13.12
N GLY A 141 -6.20 -16.86 13.77
CA GLY A 141 -6.24 -17.05 15.23
C GLY A 141 -5.57 -15.90 15.99
N THR A 142 -5.84 -15.87 17.29
CA THR A 142 -5.29 -14.84 18.21
C THR A 142 -3.81 -15.04 18.53
N ASP A 143 -3.22 -16.17 18.17
CA ASP A 143 -1.84 -16.58 18.45
C ASP A 143 -0.83 -16.18 17.36
N LEU A 144 -1.28 -15.47 16.34
CA LEU A 144 -0.38 -14.96 15.30
C LEU A 144 0.52 -13.86 15.90
N PRO A 145 1.85 -13.99 15.75
CA PRO A 145 2.77 -12.96 16.21
C PRO A 145 2.64 -11.67 15.38
N LEU A 146 3.03 -10.56 15.98
CA LEU A 146 3.14 -9.29 15.25
C LEU A 146 4.22 -9.39 14.18
N GLY A 147 3.99 -8.81 13.01
CA GLY A 147 4.99 -8.79 11.92
C GLY A 147 4.37 -8.96 10.54
N TRP A 148 5.24 -9.21 9.57
CA TRP A 148 4.90 -9.44 8.19
C TRP A 148 5.02 -10.92 7.85
N HIS A 149 3.92 -11.52 7.48
CA HIS A 149 3.80 -12.93 7.16
C HIS A 149 3.32 -13.12 5.74
N ARG A 150 3.25 -14.37 5.29
CA ARG A 150 2.64 -14.74 4.01
C ARG A 150 1.46 -15.68 4.22
N LEU A 151 0.33 -15.34 3.62
CA LEU A 151 -0.78 -16.26 3.42
C LEU A 151 -0.52 -17.05 2.13
N ILE A 152 -0.67 -18.36 2.21
CA ILE A 152 -0.55 -19.26 1.07
C ILE A 152 -1.83 -20.08 0.99
N ALA A 153 -2.52 -19.96 -0.12
CA ALA A 153 -3.72 -20.70 -0.44
C ALA A 153 -3.45 -21.69 -1.56
N GLU A 154 -3.77 -22.95 -1.34
CA GLU A 154 -3.75 -24.02 -2.34
C GLU A 154 -5.19 -24.33 -2.73
N VAL A 155 -5.53 -24.08 -3.99
CA VAL A 155 -6.87 -24.27 -4.55
C VAL A 155 -6.84 -25.41 -5.53
N SER A 156 -7.54 -26.49 -5.21
CA SER A 156 -7.72 -27.65 -6.11
C SER A 156 -9.12 -27.57 -6.73
N PRO A 157 -9.25 -27.64 -8.06
CA PRO A 157 -10.55 -27.66 -8.71
C PRO A 157 -11.43 -28.79 -8.18
N GLY A 158 -12.73 -28.54 -8.06
CA GLY A 158 -13.71 -29.60 -7.85
C GLY A 158 -13.82 -30.49 -9.09
N SER A 159 -14.32 -31.69 -8.92
CA SER A 159 -14.51 -32.64 -10.04
C SER A 159 -15.35 -31.98 -11.15
N GLY A 160 -14.76 -31.77 -12.33
CA GLY A 160 -15.43 -31.21 -13.51
C GLY A 160 -15.21 -29.72 -13.78
N GLN A 161 -14.30 -29.07 -13.09
CA GLN A 161 -14.00 -27.65 -13.26
C GLN A 161 -12.58 -27.40 -13.85
N SER A 162 -12.44 -26.34 -14.66
CA SER A 162 -11.16 -25.87 -15.17
C SER A 162 -10.45 -25.03 -14.11
N ALA A 163 -9.11 -25.02 -14.13
CA ALA A 163 -8.30 -24.22 -13.21
C ALA A 163 -8.58 -22.70 -13.32
N PRO A 164 -8.49 -21.93 -12.23
CA PRO A 164 -8.68 -20.47 -12.25
C PRO A 164 -7.61 -19.80 -13.11
N GLN A 165 -8.03 -18.90 -14.03
CA GLN A 165 -7.12 -18.08 -14.82
C GLN A 165 -6.53 -16.96 -13.96
N GLY A 166 -5.21 -16.78 -14.01
CA GLY A 166 -4.55 -15.61 -13.40
C GLY A 166 -3.42 -15.88 -12.39
N ALA A 167 -3.04 -17.15 -12.16
CA ALA A 167 -1.85 -17.46 -11.38
C ALA A 167 -0.66 -17.75 -12.31
N HIS A 168 0.53 -17.25 -11.97
CA HIS A 168 1.77 -17.69 -12.60
C HIS A 168 2.07 -19.14 -12.18
N ALA A 169 1.49 -20.08 -12.90
CA ALA A 169 1.75 -21.51 -12.72
C ALA A 169 2.68 -22.03 -13.81
N ALA A 170 3.71 -22.77 -13.40
CA ALA A 170 4.47 -23.61 -14.31
C ALA A 170 3.60 -24.81 -14.70
N ALA A 171 3.49 -25.12 -15.99
CA ALA A 171 2.65 -26.20 -16.49
C ALA A 171 3.15 -27.59 -16.03
N PRO A 172 2.28 -28.44 -15.45
CA PRO A 172 2.63 -29.83 -15.16
C PRO A 172 2.30 -30.75 -16.32
N ALA A 173 3.07 -31.79 -16.41
CA ALA A 173 2.77 -32.97 -17.22
C ALA A 173 1.88 -33.93 -16.41
N ASP A 174 0.88 -34.48 -17.08
CA ASP A 174 -0.01 -35.56 -16.64
C ASP A 174 -1.26 -35.18 -15.78
N GLY A 175 -2.37 -35.02 -16.46
CA GLY A 175 -3.76 -35.51 -16.18
C GLY A 175 -4.45 -35.30 -14.82
N GLU A 176 -3.80 -34.78 -13.79
CA GLU A 176 -4.44 -34.45 -12.50
C GLU A 176 -4.90 -32.99 -12.46
N ALA A 177 -6.05 -32.73 -11.86
CA ALA A 177 -6.61 -31.39 -11.70
C ALA A 177 -5.60 -30.48 -10.98
N GLU A 178 -5.06 -29.49 -11.70
CA GLU A 178 -3.97 -28.66 -11.28
C GLU A 178 -4.34 -27.86 -10.02
N THR A 179 -3.58 -28.05 -8.95
CA THR A 179 -3.67 -27.24 -7.73
C THR A 179 -2.95 -25.91 -7.97
N VAL A 180 -3.68 -24.83 -7.86
CA VAL A 180 -3.15 -23.47 -8.00
C VAL A 180 -2.75 -22.93 -6.63
N THR A 181 -1.52 -22.44 -6.52
CA THR A 181 -1.03 -21.77 -5.31
C THR A 181 -1.10 -20.25 -5.47
N VAL A 182 -1.80 -19.58 -4.56
CA VAL A 182 -1.92 -18.13 -4.51
C VAL A 182 -1.31 -17.62 -3.20
N THR A 183 -0.55 -16.53 -3.28
CA THR A 183 0.10 -15.93 -2.11
C THR A 183 -0.37 -14.49 -1.89
N SER A 184 -0.44 -14.09 -0.63
CA SER A 184 -0.77 -12.73 -0.21
C SER A 184 0.09 -12.33 0.98
N ALA A 185 0.40 -11.03 1.09
CA ALA A 185 1.02 -10.50 2.30
C ALA A 185 0.01 -10.50 3.46
N LEU A 186 0.46 -10.87 4.65
CA LEU A 186 -0.32 -10.76 5.89
C LEU A 186 0.43 -9.88 6.88
N ALA A 187 -0.15 -8.72 7.21
CA ALA A 187 0.35 -7.85 8.26
C ALA A 187 -0.45 -8.08 9.55
N VAL A 188 0.23 -8.54 10.59
CA VAL A 188 -0.34 -8.63 11.95
C VAL A 188 0.16 -7.42 12.74
N THR A 189 -0.75 -6.48 13.00
CA THR A 189 -0.42 -5.18 13.60
C THR A 189 -0.70 -5.18 15.11
N PRO A 190 0.00 -4.36 15.89
CA PRO A 190 -0.37 -4.15 17.29
C PRO A 190 -1.72 -3.41 17.39
N ASN A 191 -2.40 -3.57 18.51
CA ASN A 191 -3.65 -2.86 18.80
C ASN A 191 -3.43 -1.37 19.08
N HIS A 192 -2.23 -1.02 19.53
CA HIS A 192 -1.81 0.33 19.85
C HIS A 192 -0.36 0.55 19.40
N LEU A 193 -0.07 1.73 18.89
CA LEU A 193 1.29 2.13 18.56
C LEU A 193 1.85 2.92 19.74
N ASP A 194 2.72 2.29 20.49
CA ASP A 194 3.44 2.91 21.59
C ASP A 194 4.65 3.70 21.07
N LEU A 195 5.17 4.58 21.89
CA LEU A 195 6.45 5.21 21.64
C LEU A 195 7.56 4.15 21.61
N PRO A 196 8.60 4.32 20.77
CA PRO A 196 9.76 3.46 20.80
C PRO A 196 10.33 3.38 22.22
N LYS A 197 10.63 2.17 22.71
CA LYS A 197 11.15 1.95 24.06
C LYS A 197 12.40 2.79 24.37
N ALA A 198 13.21 3.11 23.34
CA ALA A 198 14.39 3.93 23.45
C ALA A 198 14.11 5.39 23.86
N LEU A 199 12.89 5.88 23.59
CA LEU A 199 12.49 7.25 23.94
C LEU A 199 11.97 7.39 25.38
N GLY A 200 11.70 6.27 26.08
CA GLY A 200 11.06 6.32 27.39
C GLY A 200 9.70 7.05 27.35
N GLU A 201 9.41 7.85 28.38
CA GLU A 201 8.17 8.64 28.42
C GLU A 201 8.25 9.95 27.62
N ARG A 202 9.46 10.51 27.47
CA ARG A 202 9.75 11.76 26.75
C ARG A 202 11.10 11.67 26.07
N GLY A 203 11.15 12.12 24.83
CA GLY A 203 12.38 12.29 24.09
C GLY A 203 12.45 13.67 23.48
N TRP A 204 13.67 14.17 23.23
CA TRP A 204 13.89 15.37 22.47
C TRP A 204 14.88 15.14 21.33
N GLY A 205 14.74 15.89 20.28
CA GLY A 205 15.63 15.82 19.13
C GLY A 205 15.54 17.04 18.25
N VAL A 206 16.26 17.00 17.16
CA VAL A 206 16.33 18.10 16.20
C VAL A 206 15.80 17.64 14.84
N MET A 207 15.12 18.53 14.15
CA MET A 207 14.73 18.36 12.76
C MET A 207 15.58 19.30 11.89
N THR A 208 16.15 18.77 10.81
CA THR A 208 16.92 19.56 9.86
C THR A 208 16.76 19.04 8.43
N GLN A 209 16.97 19.92 7.47
CA GLN A 209 17.15 19.52 6.07
C GLN A 209 18.64 19.27 5.83
N LEU A 210 19.02 18.03 5.50
CA LEU A 210 20.41 17.65 5.28
C LEU A 210 21.08 18.57 4.24
N TYR A 211 20.42 18.84 3.14
CA TYR A 211 20.95 19.71 2.07
C TYR A 211 21.26 21.15 2.52
N SER A 212 20.72 21.62 3.64
CA SER A 212 20.98 22.96 4.18
C SER A 212 22.05 23.01 5.27
N ILE A 213 22.51 21.87 5.76
CA ILE A 213 23.63 21.80 6.70
C ILE A 213 24.91 22.30 6.01
N ARG A 214 25.76 23.00 6.77
CA ARG A 214 27.05 23.52 6.32
C ARG A 214 28.14 23.13 7.30
N SER A 215 29.21 22.54 6.78
CA SER A 215 30.46 22.34 7.48
C SER A 215 31.61 22.89 6.66
N ARG A 216 32.84 22.83 7.21
CA ARG A 216 34.04 23.23 6.46
C ARG A 216 34.37 22.27 5.33
N GLY A 217 33.91 21.03 5.40
CA GLY A 217 34.14 19.99 4.41
C GLY A 217 33.05 19.82 3.37
N SER A 218 31.89 20.50 3.53
CA SER A 218 30.77 20.33 2.60
C SER A 218 31.01 21.03 1.25
N TRP A 219 30.54 20.42 0.19
CA TRP A 219 30.64 20.93 -1.20
C TRP A 219 29.54 21.94 -1.55
N GLY A 220 28.99 22.62 -0.58
CA GLY A 220 27.91 23.59 -0.78
C GLY A 220 26.51 23.01 -0.50
N THR A 221 26.41 21.72 -0.34
CA THR A 221 25.23 21.02 0.19
C THR A 221 25.68 20.10 1.32
N GLY A 222 24.86 19.93 2.36
CA GLY A 222 25.17 18.98 3.42
C GLY A 222 25.08 17.54 2.89
N ASP A 223 25.92 16.68 3.43
CA ASP A 223 26.08 15.30 3.03
C ASP A 223 26.03 14.32 4.22
N THR A 224 26.32 13.05 3.99
CA THR A 224 26.26 12.01 5.04
C THR A 224 27.32 12.17 6.12
N ASP A 225 28.45 12.83 5.84
CA ASP A 225 29.44 13.16 6.88
C ASP A 225 28.95 14.29 7.78
N ASP A 226 28.37 15.32 7.17
CA ASP A 226 27.73 16.41 7.94
C ASP A 226 26.62 15.86 8.83
N LEU A 227 25.86 14.87 8.32
CA LEU A 227 24.84 14.17 9.11
C LEU A 227 25.48 13.41 10.29
N THR A 228 26.60 12.72 10.07
CA THR A 228 27.31 11.96 11.10
C THR A 228 27.86 12.87 12.19
N GLU A 229 28.48 13.98 11.82
CA GLU A 229 28.99 14.99 12.77
C GLU A 229 27.85 15.58 13.61
N LEU A 230 26.75 15.97 12.96
CA LEU A 230 25.59 16.52 13.65
C LEU A 230 24.93 15.50 14.58
N ALA A 231 24.76 14.26 14.13
CA ALA A 231 24.16 13.20 14.93
C ALA A 231 25.03 12.89 16.17
N SER A 232 26.35 12.83 16.01
CA SER A 232 27.29 12.62 17.13
C SER A 232 27.22 13.78 18.13
N PHE A 233 27.27 15.02 17.64
CA PHE A 233 27.16 16.20 18.50
C PHE A 233 25.84 16.21 19.31
N LEU A 234 24.72 15.93 18.64
CA LEU A 234 23.40 15.90 19.29
C LEU A 234 23.29 14.74 20.29
N GLY A 235 23.85 13.57 19.97
CA GLY A 235 23.92 12.43 20.88
C GLY A 235 24.70 12.76 22.15
N ASP A 236 25.85 13.47 22.05
CA ASP A 236 26.63 13.94 23.19
C ASP A 236 25.84 14.96 24.06
N GLN A 237 24.89 15.67 23.47
CA GLN A 237 23.98 16.55 24.21
C GLN A 237 22.77 15.82 24.78
N GLY A 238 22.63 14.51 24.57
CA GLY A 238 21.54 13.70 25.05
C GLY A 238 20.26 13.75 24.20
N ALA A 239 20.37 14.11 22.93
CA ALA A 239 19.24 14.02 22.01
C ALA A 239 18.91 12.54 21.67
N ASP A 240 17.63 12.23 21.59
CA ASP A 240 17.12 10.89 21.31
C ASP A 240 16.95 10.61 19.82
N PHE A 241 16.79 11.65 19.02
CA PHE A 241 16.59 11.51 17.57
C PHE A 241 17.07 12.72 16.77
N LEU A 242 17.36 12.48 15.50
CA LEU A 242 17.60 13.48 14.47
C LEU A 242 16.71 13.15 13.28
N LEU A 243 15.75 14.03 12.97
CA LEU A 243 14.87 13.89 11.81
C LEU A 243 15.43 14.69 10.64
N ILE A 244 15.56 14.05 9.49
CA ILE A 244 16.05 14.69 8.26
C ILE A 244 14.99 14.64 7.15
N ASN A 245 15.22 15.43 6.09
CA ASN A 245 14.44 15.32 4.87
C ASN A 245 14.64 13.97 4.18
N PRO A 246 13.72 13.55 3.28
CA PRO A 246 13.94 12.39 2.42
C PRO A 246 15.22 12.49 1.59
N LEU A 247 16.00 11.40 1.52
CA LEU A 247 17.25 11.34 0.75
C LEU A 247 17.05 10.88 -0.70
N HIS A 248 15.83 10.97 -1.22
CA HIS A 248 15.44 10.45 -2.52
C HIS A 248 16.20 11.09 -3.69
N ALA A 249 16.44 10.30 -4.74
CA ALA A 249 17.19 10.74 -5.91
C ALA A 249 16.40 11.73 -6.77
N ALA A 250 17.07 12.83 -7.13
CA ALA A 250 16.64 13.76 -8.17
C ALA A 250 17.10 13.28 -9.57
N GLU A 251 16.87 14.10 -10.59
CA GLU A 251 17.36 13.84 -11.95
C GLU A 251 18.89 13.69 -11.93
N PRO A 252 19.44 12.69 -12.63
CA PRO A 252 20.90 12.46 -12.66
C PRO A 252 21.63 13.43 -13.59
N VAL A 253 20.92 14.35 -14.25
CA VAL A 253 21.44 15.33 -15.22
C VAL A 253 21.00 16.75 -14.86
N ALA A 254 21.81 17.75 -15.24
CA ALA A 254 21.48 19.14 -15.03
C ALA A 254 20.41 19.64 -16.04
N PRO A 255 19.53 20.57 -15.63
CA PRO A 255 19.42 21.14 -14.29
C PRO A 255 18.69 20.20 -13.33
N MET A 256 19.29 19.95 -12.17
CA MET A 256 18.65 19.18 -11.11
C MET A 256 17.58 20.02 -10.40
N THR A 257 16.43 19.39 -10.10
CA THR A 257 15.42 20.00 -9.25
C THR A 257 15.99 20.24 -7.83
N PRO A 258 15.99 21.49 -7.33
CA PRO A 258 16.62 21.77 -6.03
C PRO A 258 15.83 21.26 -4.83
N SER A 259 14.62 20.76 -5.03
CA SER A 259 13.75 20.26 -3.97
C SER A 259 13.82 18.74 -3.85
N PRO A 260 14.13 18.19 -2.67
CA PRO A 260 14.12 16.75 -2.44
C PRO A 260 12.69 16.18 -2.28
N TYR A 261 11.66 17.03 -2.27
CA TYR A 261 10.27 16.63 -2.02
C TYR A 261 9.54 16.21 -3.29
N LEU A 262 10.13 16.46 -4.47
CA LEU A 262 9.64 15.99 -5.77
C LEU A 262 10.71 15.10 -6.44
N PRO A 263 11.00 13.92 -5.88
CA PRO A 263 12.04 13.05 -6.40
C PRO A 263 11.60 12.36 -7.69
N VAL A 264 12.55 12.06 -8.56
CA VAL A 264 12.34 11.19 -9.73
C VAL A 264 12.07 9.75 -9.28
N THR A 265 12.74 9.32 -8.21
CA THR A 265 12.55 8.00 -7.63
C THR A 265 12.75 8.00 -6.11
N ARG A 266 11.93 7.22 -5.41
CA ARG A 266 12.06 6.98 -3.97
C ARG A 266 12.88 5.72 -3.65
N ARG A 267 13.37 5.01 -4.66
CA ARG A 267 14.13 3.76 -4.48
C ARG A 267 15.62 3.96 -4.36
N PHE A 268 16.12 5.13 -4.75
CA PHE A 268 17.54 5.46 -4.74
C PHE A 268 17.79 6.72 -3.93
N VAL A 269 18.98 6.79 -3.33
CA VAL A 269 19.48 7.95 -2.62
C VAL A 269 20.09 8.93 -3.63
N ASN A 270 19.93 10.23 -3.40
CA ASN A 270 20.56 11.25 -4.20
C ASN A 270 22.10 11.21 -4.01
N PRO A 271 22.88 11.04 -5.07
CA PRO A 271 24.35 10.96 -4.98
C PRO A 271 24.99 12.27 -4.45
N LEU A 272 24.30 13.40 -4.47
CA LEU A 272 24.80 14.64 -3.85
C LEU A 272 25.02 14.53 -2.34
N TYR A 273 24.43 13.53 -1.67
CA TYR A 273 24.65 13.27 -0.25
C TYR A 273 25.87 12.41 0.05
N ILE A 274 26.61 11.99 -0.98
CA ILE A 274 27.86 11.23 -0.84
C ILE A 274 29.01 12.21 -0.79
N ARG A 275 29.92 12.08 0.22
CA ARG A 275 31.21 12.79 0.25
C ARG A 275 32.26 11.93 -0.46
N PRO A 276 32.69 12.28 -1.69
CA PRO A 276 33.57 11.43 -2.47
C PRO A 276 34.91 11.14 -1.80
N GLU A 277 35.47 12.11 -1.04
CA GLU A 277 36.78 11.95 -0.36
C GLU A 277 36.79 10.83 0.67
N ASN A 278 35.64 10.47 1.20
CA ASN A 278 35.50 9.41 2.20
C ASN A 278 35.24 8.01 1.60
N ILE A 279 35.17 7.94 0.28
CA ILE A 279 35.13 6.66 -0.43
C ILE A 279 36.55 6.08 -0.48
N PRO A 280 36.84 4.88 0.10
CA PRO A 280 38.21 4.34 0.16
C PRO A 280 38.90 4.20 -1.20
N GLU A 281 38.14 3.96 -2.25
CA GLU A 281 38.65 3.82 -3.62
C GLU A 281 39.14 5.15 -4.20
N VAL A 282 38.55 6.27 -3.82
CA VAL A 282 38.97 7.60 -4.28
C VAL A 282 40.38 7.94 -3.82
N ALA A 283 40.78 7.47 -2.64
CA ALA A 283 42.16 7.63 -2.17
C ALA A 283 43.21 6.95 -3.04
N ARG A 284 42.80 6.00 -3.91
CA ARG A 284 43.70 5.26 -4.85
C ARG A 284 43.77 5.89 -6.23
N LEU A 285 42.97 6.92 -6.50
CA LEU A 285 42.97 7.60 -7.78
C LEU A 285 44.25 8.43 -7.90
N SER A 286 45.08 8.15 -8.92
CA SER A 286 46.25 8.95 -9.27
C SER A 286 45.82 10.05 -10.22
N GLY A 287 45.80 11.29 -9.74
CA GLY A 287 45.45 12.49 -10.52
C GLY A 287 45.20 13.68 -9.64
N PRO A 288 45.05 14.88 -10.22
CA PRO A 288 44.67 16.07 -9.42
C PRO A 288 43.30 15.79 -8.77
N LYS A 289 43.31 15.96 -7.48
CA LYS A 289 42.10 15.85 -6.62
C LYS A 289 41.15 17.01 -6.89
#